data_c1d61480617fe022c74043186d1d4508
#
_entry.id   c1d61480617fe022c74043186d1d4508
#
_cell.length_a   1.000
_cell.length_b   1.000
_cell.length_c   1.000
_cell.angle_alpha   90.00
_cell.angle_beta   90.00
_cell.angle_gamma   90.00
#
_symmetry.space_group_name_H-M   'P 1'
#
loop_
_entity.id
_entity.type
_entity.pdbx_description
1 polymer ?
#
loop_
_entity_poly.entity_id
_entity_poly.type
_entity_poly.pdbx_seq_one_letter_code
_entity_poly.pdbx_strand_id
1 'polypeptide(L)'
;MRVRLPKPLHGWRQFGGEVGIIVIGVLIALGAEQMVQSFTWQRDVRDFRAAVDTEIEFDLAGSDYRVQQTPCFERRVSELTRWSAALHVGRTAPLIREIGYPNRIIPGTSVWDSRGADLTAHVPMQDRLAYADFYDLLENQWDVLQGERQTWLTLNGFNHATKLGPEDLIRLDELIFRAKALNRSIVGDQVAFAEDIRTLGLHPNFGRLTSTISAPDPEFCKPLLPAGSGETG
;
A
#
# COMPACT_ATOMS: atom_id res chain seq x y z
N MET A 1 -55.54 -43.33 25.79
CA MET A 1 -54.21 -43.85 26.07
C MET A 1 -53.62 -43.10 27.28
N ARG A 2 -53.51 -43.74 28.45
CA ARG A 2 -52.88 -43.14 29.63
C ARG A 2 -51.39 -43.52 29.59
N VAL A 3 -50.54 -42.57 29.23
CA VAL A 3 -49.07 -42.72 29.30
C VAL A 3 -48.68 -42.85 30.77
N ARG A 4 -48.33 -44.06 31.20
CA ARG A 4 -47.73 -44.28 32.53
C ARG A 4 -46.27 -43.87 32.47
N LEU A 5 -45.96 -42.71 33.05
CA LEU A 5 -44.58 -42.34 33.31
C LEU A 5 -43.94 -43.41 34.27
N PRO A 6 -42.76 -43.91 33.91
CA PRO A 6 -42.05 -44.82 34.79
C PRO A 6 -41.71 -44.10 36.10
N LYS A 7 -42.05 -44.77 37.24
CA LYS A 7 -41.64 -44.28 38.57
C LYS A 7 -40.11 -44.36 38.66
N PRO A 8 -39.40 -43.31 39.09
CA PRO A 8 -37.96 -43.38 39.31
C PRO A 8 -37.67 -44.43 40.36
N LEU A 9 -36.83 -45.43 40.08
CA LEU A 9 -36.46 -46.56 40.90
C LEU A 9 -35.68 -46.15 42.18
N HIS A 10 -35.24 -44.88 42.27
CA HIS A 10 -34.48 -44.32 43.40
C HIS A 10 -35.02 -42.91 43.72
N GLY A 11 -34.93 -42.53 45.02
CA GLY A 11 -35.55 -41.28 45.51
C GLY A 11 -35.04 -40.01 44.78
N TRP A 12 -35.83 -38.91 44.73
CA TRP A 12 -35.58 -37.65 44.12
C TRP A 12 -34.18 -37.06 44.42
N ARG A 13 -33.64 -37.37 45.60
CA ARG A 13 -32.26 -36.88 45.96
C ARG A 13 -31.16 -37.58 45.17
N GLN A 14 -31.32 -38.85 44.85
CA GLN A 14 -30.36 -39.64 44.08
C GLN A 14 -30.42 -39.25 42.59
N PHE A 15 -31.65 -39.10 42.08
CA PHE A 15 -31.87 -38.58 40.74
C PHE A 15 -31.26 -37.17 40.55
N GLY A 16 -31.46 -36.23 41.51
CA GLY A 16 -30.87 -34.92 41.51
C GLY A 16 -29.33 -34.93 41.52
N GLY A 17 -28.74 -35.90 42.26
CA GLY A 17 -27.29 -36.09 42.28
C GLY A 17 -26.74 -36.57 40.94
N GLU A 18 -27.38 -37.54 40.29
CA GLU A 18 -26.97 -38.07 38.98
C GLU A 18 -27.08 -37.01 37.87
N VAL A 19 -28.19 -36.26 37.84
CA VAL A 19 -28.35 -35.12 36.90
C VAL A 19 -27.33 -34.02 37.18
N GLY A 20 -27.04 -33.71 38.44
CA GLY A 20 -26.05 -32.71 38.85
C GLY A 20 -24.65 -33.06 38.36
N ILE A 21 -24.23 -34.31 38.47
CA ILE A 21 -22.91 -34.75 37.96
C ILE A 21 -22.83 -34.61 36.46
N ILE A 22 -23.90 -34.98 35.73
CA ILE A 22 -23.94 -34.83 34.26
C ILE A 22 -23.85 -33.36 33.87
N VAL A 23 -24.62 -32.48 34.50
CA VAL A 23 -24.62 -31.04 34.23
C VAL A 23 -23.24 -30.44 34.51
N ILE A 24 -22.61 -30.76 35.63
CA ILE A 24 -21.28 -30.31 35.98
C ILE A 24 -20.26 -30.82 34.95
N GLY A 25 -20.32 -32.05 34.53
CA GLY A 25 -19.46 -32.64 33.51
C GLY A 25 -19.57 -31.89 32.17
N VAL A 26 -20.80 -31.58 31.73
CA VAL A 26 -21.03 -30.79 30.50
C VAL A 26 -20.51 -29.37 30.66
N LEU A 27 -20.74 -28.71 31.79
CA LEU A 27 -20.23 -27.35 32.02
C LEU A 27 -18.70 -27.28 32.03
N ILE A 28 -18.04 -28.29 32.63
CA ILE A 28 -16.57 -28.39 32.61
C ILE A 28 -16.07 -28.60 31.16
N ALA A 29 -16.71 -29.48 30.40
CA ALA A 29 -16.34 -29.75 29.02
C ALA A 29 -16.48 -28.48 28.12
N LEU A 30 -17.62 -27.80 28.22
CA LEU A 30 -17.86 -26.54 27.49
C LEU A 30 -16.89 -25.42 27.92
N GLY A 31 -16.61 -25.31 29.21
CA GLY A 31 -15.63 -24.33 29.72
C GLY A 31 -14.23 -24.62 29.24
N ALA A 32 -13.81 -25.89 29.19
CA ALA A 32 -12.51 -26.28 28.63
C ALA A 32 -12.43 -25.99 27.13
N GLU A 33 -13.49 -26.27 26.38
CA GLU A 33 -13.55 -25.95 24.94
C GLU A 33 -13.44 -24.45 24.68
N GLN A 34 -14.18 -23.62 25.44
CA GLN A 34 -14.08 -22.15 25.30
C GLN A 34 -12.67 -21.63 25.62
N MET A 35 -11.99 -22.20 26.62
CA MET A 35 -10.60 -21.82 26.90
C MET A 35 -9.66 -22.15 25.74
N VAL A 36 -9.76 -23.36 25.18
CA VAL A 36 -8.94 -23.76 24.02
C VAL A 36 -9.22 -22.86 22.84
N GLN A 37 -10.49 -22.58 22.53
CA GLN A 37 -10.85 -21.65 21.44
C GLN A 37 -10.30 -20.25 21.68
N SER A 38 -10.37 -19.72 22.90
CA SER A 38 -9.82 -18.41 23.22
C SER A 38 -8.31 -18.34 23.01
N PHE A 39 -7.55 -19.36 23.40
CA PHE A 39 -6.10 -19.43 23.15
C PHE A 39 -5.79 -19.53 21.66
N THR A 40 -6.56 -20.31 20.90
CA THR A 40 -6.41 -20.42 19.45
C THR A 40 -6.62 -19.06 18.78
N TRP A 41 -7.73 -18.37 19.09
CA TRP A 41 -8.01 -17.03 18.56
C TRP A 41 -6.93 -16.02 18.90
N GLN A 42 -6.43 -16.00 20.13
CA GLN A 42 -5.37 -15.09 20.53
C GLN A 42 -4.08 -15.33 19.72
N ARG A 43 -3.77 -16.59 19.44
CA ARG A 43 -2.62 -16.95 18.60
C ARG A 43 -2.85 -16.50 17.14
N ASP A 44 -3.99 -16.86 16.57
CA ASP A 44 -4.30 -16.58 15.17
C ASP A 44 -4.35 -15.07 14.88
N VAL A 45 -4.94 -14.28 15.81
CA VAL A 45 -4.95 -12.81 15.74
C VAL A 45 -3.53 -12.25 15.80
N ARG A 46 -2.69 -12.76 16.71
CA ARG A 46 -1.31 -12.30 16.81
C ARG A 46 -0.51 -12.61 15.54
N ASP A 47 -0.64 -13.82 15.02
CA ASP A 47 0.08 -14.26 13.81
C ASP A 47 -0.40 -13.47 12.57
N PHE A 48 -1.70 -13.21 12.48
CA PHE A 48 -2.26 -12.33 11.44
C PHE A 48 -1.74 -10.90 11.53
N ARG A 49 -1.76 -10.29 12.73
CA ARG A 49 -1.22 -8.94 12.93
C ARG A 49 0.24 -8.85 12.52
N ALA A 50 1.07 -9.79 12.95
CA ALA A 50 2.48 -9.81 12.58
C ALA A 50 2.70 -9.93 11.06
N ALA A 51 1.83 -10.66 10.36
CA ALA A 51 1.89 -10.78 8.91
C ALA A 51 1.46 -9.48 8.20
N VAL A 52 0.35 -8.85 8.65
CA VAL A 52 -0.13 -7.56 8.13
C VAL A 52 0.89 -6.45 8.41
N ASP A 53 1.42 -6.37 9.63
CA ASP A 53 2.44 -5.39 10.01
C ASP A 53 3.68 -5.50 9.09
N THR A 54 4.11 -6.74 8.80
CA THR A 54 5.23 -6.99 7.87
C THR A 54 4.92 -6.56 6.43
N GLU A 55 3.67 -6.75 5.97
CA GLU A 55 3.21 -6.31 4.63
C GLU A 55 3.21 -4.78 4.57
N ILE A 56 2.62 -4.11 5.55
CA ILE A 56 2.59 -2.64 5.67
C ILE A 56 3.99 -2.05 5.71
N GLU A 57 4.90 -2.58 6.52
CA GLU A 57 6.28 -2.10 6.60
C GLU A 57 7.01 -2.19 5.26
N PHE A 58 6.71 -3.21 4.46
CA PHE A 58 7.25 -3.35 3.11
C PHE A 58 6.67 -2.29 2.16
N ASP A 59 5.35 -2.05 2.21
CA ASP A 59 4.67 -1.08 1.35
C ASP A 59 5.07 0.36 1.67
N LEU A 60 5.25 0.66 2.95
CA LEU A 60 5.82 1.93 3.40
C LEU A 60 7.21 2.17 2.84
N ALA A 61 8.07 1.15 2.89
CA ALA A 61 9.40 1.26 2.32
C ALA A 61 9.35 1.47 0.79
N GLY A 62 8.37 0.86 0.11
CA GLY A 62 8.10 1.06 -1.32
C GLY A 62 7.66 2.48 -1.65
N SER A 63 6.77 3.03 -0.85
CA SER A 63 6.32 4.42 -0.96
C SER A 63 7.47 5.41 -0.72
N ASP A 64 8.23 5.22 0.34
CA ASP A 64 9.42 6.02 0.69
C ASP A 64 10.48 5.98 -0.43
N TYR A 65 10.73 4.80 -0.99
CA TYR A 65 11.64 4.63 -2.13
C TYR A 65 11.22 5.48 -3.34
N ARG A 66 9.90 5.58 -3.63
CA ARG A 66 9.42 6.46 -4.70
C ARG A 66 9.62 7.93 -4.35
N VAL A 67 9.34 8.33 -3.12
CA VAL A 67 9.49 9.72 -2.65
C VAL A 67 10.95 10.18 -2.64
N GLN A 68 11.90 9.30 -2.31
CA GLN A 68 13.34 9.60 -2.38
C GLN A 68 13.82 9.96 -3.79
N GLN A 69 13.08 9.61 -4.84
CA GLN A 69 13.38 9.99 -6.21
C GLN A 69 12.89 11.40 -6.57
N THR A 70 12.19 12.11 -5.69
CA THR A 70 11.64 13.46 -5.94
C THR A 70 12.68 14.46 -6.44
N PRO A 71 13.91 14.55 -5.93
CA PRO A 71 14.91 15.46 -6.48
C PRO A 71 15.28 15.16 -7.95
N CYS A 72 15.35 13.90 -8.34
CA CYS A 72 15.58 13.48 -9.72
C CYS A 72 14.37 13.80 -10.59
N PHE A 73 13.17 13.58 -10.07
CA PHE A 73 11.92 13.91 -10.72
C PHE A 73 11.81 15.41 -10.99
N GLU A 74 12.05 16.26 -10.01
CA GLU A 74 11.97 17.71 -10.14
C GLU A 74 12.97 18.25 -11.17
N ARG A 75 14.19 17.72 -11.16
CA ARG A 75 15.20 18.03 -12.19
C ARG A 75 14.69 17.67 -13.58
N ARG A 76 14.21 16.44 -13.77
CA ARG A 76 13.70 15.94 -15.04
C ARG A 76 12.56 16.81 -15.58
N VAL A 77 11.61 17.15 -14.72
CA VAL A 77 10.49 18.02 -15.07
C VAL A 77 10.94 19.43 -15.40
N SER A 78 11.92 19.98 -14.67
CA SER A 78 12.50 21.28 -14.98
C SER A 78 13.18 21.28 -16.37
N GLU A 79 13.91 20.22 -16.69
CA GLU A 79 14.56 20.06 -18.00
C GLU A 79 13.52 19.90 -19.13
N LEU A 80 12.47 19.11 -18.94
CA LEU A 80 11.37 18.99 -19.90
C LEU A 80 10.66 20.32 -20.11
N THR A 81 10.46 21.11 -19.07
CA THR A 81 9.84 22.44 -19.17
C THR A 81 10.73 23.40 -20.02
N ARG A 82 12.05 23.38 -19.80
CA ARG A 82 13.00 24.16 -20.61
C ARG A 82 13.04 23.68 -22.07
N TRP A 83 12.99 22.38 -22.25
CA TRP A 83 12.96 21.79 -23.59
C TRP A 83 11.70 22.17 -24.37
N SER A 84 10.52 22.06 -23.75
CA SER A 84 9.25 22.50 -24.33
C SER A 84 9.32 24.00 -24.71
N ALA A 85 9.78 24.84 -23.79
CA ALA A 85 9.92 26.27 -24.05
C ALA A 85 10.86 26.59 -25.27
N ALA A 86 11.94 25.81 -25.44
CA ALA A 86 12.81 25.97 -26.63
C ALA A 86 12.08 25.57 -27.92
N LEU A 87 11.31 24.51 -27.91
CA LEU A 87 10.52 24.04 -29.05
C LEU A 87 9.42 25.04 -29.44
N HIS A 88 8.77 25.69 -28.47
CA HIS A 88 7.77 26.73 -28.71
C HIS A 88 8.33 27.94 -29.52
N VAL A 89 9.59 28.26 -29.34
CA VAL A 89 10.25 29.32 -30.09
C VAL A 89 11.02 28.82 -31.33
N GLY A 90 10.76 27.59 -31.76
CA GLY A 90 11.35 27.00 -32.96
C GLY A 90 12.83 26.61 -32.82
N ARG A 91 13.38 26.58 -31.60
CA ARG A 91 14.75 26.12 -31.37
C ARG A 91 14.80 24.60 -31.32
N THR A 92 15.73 23.98 -32.00
CA THR A 92 15.99 22.55 -31.92
C THR A 92 16.90 22.28 -30.72
N ALA A 93 16.42 21.53 -29.75
CA ALA A 93 17.19 21.13 -28.57
C ALA A 93 17.08 19.60 -28.44
N PRO A 94 18.00 18.82 -29.03
CA PRO A 94 17.93 17.36 -28.95
C PRO A 94 18.16 16.89 -27.51
N LEU A 95 17.39 15.91 -27.13
CA LEU A 95 17.60 15.21 -25.86
C LEU A 95 18.87 14.34 -25.95
N ILE A 96 19.73 14.38 -24.96
CA ILE A 96 20.97 13.58 -24.91
C ILE A 96 20.75 12.17 -24.32
N ARG A 97 19.53 11.89 -23.84
CA ARG A 97 19.08 10.59 -23.35
C ARG A 97 17.58 10.50 -23.38
N GLU A 98 17.06 9.32 -23.06
CA GLU A 98 15.64 9.09 -22.92
C GLU A 98 15.05 9.84 -21.73
N ILE A 99 13.79 10.25 -21.85
CA ILE A 99 13.04 10.91 -20.79
C ILE A 99 12.97 10.03 -19.56
N GLY A 100 12.73 8.72 -19.74
CA GLY A 100 12.65 7.75 -18.66
C GLY A 100 11.41 7.95 -17.76
N TYR A 101 11.42 7.32 -16.60
CA TYR A 101 10.36 7.43 -15.59
C TYR A 101 10.90 7.05 -14.22
N PRO A 102 10.30 7.57 -13.12
CA PRO A 102 10.66 7.15 -11.78
C PRO A 102 10.28 5.69 -11.52
N ASN A 103 11.09 4.99 -10.75
CA ASN A 103 10.80 3.63 -10.33
C ASN A 103 9.74 3.63 -9.22
N ARG A 104 8.96 2.57 -9.20
CA ARG A 104 7.95 2.31 -8.16
C ARG A 104 7.97 0.85 -7.77
N ILE A 105 7.43 0.57 -6.60
CA ILE A 105 7.19 -0.77 -6.09
C ILE A 105 5.70 -1.04 -6.18
N ILE A 106 5.36 -2.27 -6.52
CA ILE A 106 3.96 -2.73 -6.49
C ILE A 106 3.66 -3.09 -5.04
N PRO A 107 2.65 -2.46 -4.42
CA PRO A 107 2.29 -2.79 -3.06
C PRO A 107 1.74 -4.22 -2.95
N GLY A 108 1.91 -4.82 -1.79
CA GLY A 108 1.34 -6.10 -1.44
C GLY A 108 0.08 -5.91 -0.61
N THR A 109 -1.02 -6.57 -0.99
CA THR A 109 -2.28 -6.54 -0.24
C THR A 109 -2.78 -7.94 0.11
N SER A 110 -1.97 -8.96 -0.19
CA SER A 110 -2.40 -10.35 -0.16
C SER A 110 -2.74 -10.86 1.24
N VAL A 111 -2.03 -10.39 2.26
CA VAL A 111 -2.31 -10.77 3.65
C VAL A 111 -3.61 -10.13 4.10
N TRP A 112 -3.76 -8.83 3.86
CA TRP A 112 -4.99 -8.11 4.18
C TRP A 112 -6.20 -8.65 3.43
N ASP A 113 -6.09 -8.93 2.16
CA ASP A 113 -7.17 -9.44 1.32
C ASP A 113 -7.59 -10.85 1.68
N SER A 114 -6.68 -11.67 2.22
CA SER A 114 -6.97 -13.04 2.67
C SER A 114 -7.65 -13.14 4.04
N ARG A 115 -7.88 -11.99 4.72
CA ARG A 115 -8.48 -11.96 6.05
C ARG A 115 -9.88 -12.58 6.08
N GLY A 116 -10.10 -13.53 6.97
CA GLY A 116 -11.42 -14.07 7.25
C GLY A 116 -12.24 -13.16 8.17
N ALA A 117 -13.57 -13.12 7.96
CA ALA A 117 -14.47 -12.31 8.78
C ALA A 117 -14.39 -12.70 10.27
N ASP A 118 -14.30 -14.01 10.56
CA ASP A 118 -14.21 -14.54 11.92
C ASP A 118 -12.92 -14.08 12.62
N LEU A 119 -11.78 -14.15 11.93
CA LEU A 119 -10.49 -13.69 12.46
C LEU A 119 -10.53 -12.19 12.72
N THR A 120 -11.02 -11.43 11.74
CA THR A 120 -11.10 -9.97 11.82
C THR A 120 -11.98 -9.51 12.98
N ALA A 121 -13.05 -10.24 13.31
CA ALA A 121 -13.92 -9.91 14.44
C ALA A 121 -13.20 -9.98 15.81
N HIS A 122 -12.10 -10.73 15.90
CA HIS A 122 -11.29 -10.86 17.12
C HIS A 122 -10.12 -9.88 17.20
N VAL A 123 -9.81 -9.15 16.11
CA VAL A 123 -8.82 -8.06 16.13
C VAL A 123 -9.42 -6.84 16.85
N PRO A 124 -8.69 -6.13 17.73
CA PRO A 124 -9.17 -4.91 18.36
C PRO A 124 -9.67 -3.89 17.34
N MET A 125 -10.79 -3.23 17.66
CA MET A 125 -11.47 -2.31 16.72
C MET A 125 -10.53 -1.18 16.23
N GLN A 126 -9.72 -0.62 17.12
CA GLN A 126 -8.78 0.45 16.79
C GLN A 126 -7.77 -0.02 15.73
N ASP A 127 -7.20 -1.21 15.89
CA ASP A 127 -6.24 -1.78 14.95
C ASP A 127 -6.90 -2.07 13.60
N ARG A 128 -8.14 -2.59 13.63
CA ARG A 128 -8.90 -2.84 12.39
C ARG A 128 -9.16 -1.58 11.58
N LEU A 129 -9.50 -0.48 12.25
CA LEU A 129 -9.72 0.80 11.60
C LEU A 129 -8.41 1.35 11.02
N ALA A 130 -7.32 1.33 11.79
CA ALA A 130 -6.03 1.78 11.31
C ALA A 130 -5.51 0.96 10.13
N TYR A 131 -5.69 -0.36 10.15
CA TYR A 131 -5.39 -1.20 8.99
C TYR A 131 -6.25 -0.85 7.78
N ALA A 132 -7.57 -0.69 7.96
CA ALA A 132 -8.47 -0.34 6.87
C ALA A 132 -8.10 1.02 6.26
N ASP A 133 -7.89 2.03 7.08
CA ASP A 133 -7.50 3.38 6.65
C ASP A 133 -6.18 3.36 5.87
N PHE A 134 -5.19 2.59 6.35
CA PHE A 134 -3.92 2.41 5.65
C PHE A 134 -4.10 1.77 4.25
N TYR A 135 -4.85 0.69 4.15
CA TYR A 135 -5.04 0.00 2.86
C TYR A 135 -5.90 0.80 1.89
N ASP A 136 -6.89 1.55 2.36
CA ASP A 136 -7.66 2.49 1.54
C ASP A 136 -6.76 3.61 0.98
N LEU A 137 -5.87 4.14 1.81
CA LEU A 137 -4.89 5.14 1.37
C LEU A 137 -3.87 4.54 0.39
N LEU A 138 -3.42 3.31 0.63
CA LEU A 138 -2.49 2.58 -0.25
C LEU A 138 -3.10 2.33 -1.64
N GLU A 139 -4.38 1.96 -1.71
CA GLU A 139 -5.12 1.80 -2.97
C GLU A 139 -5.19 3.12 -3.74
N ASN A 140 -5.55 4.22 -3.06
CA ASN A 140 -5.56 5.55 -3.66
C ASN A 140 -4.17 5.95 -4.18
N GLN A 141 -3.12 5.74 -3.39
CA GLN A 141 -1.74 6.02 -3.82
C GLN A 141 -1.35 5.16 -5.02
N TRP A 142 -1.75 3.89 -5.05
CA TRP A 142 -1.49 3.01 -6.18
C TRP A 142 -2.09 3.54 -7.48
N ASP A 143 -3.31 4.05 -7.45
CA ASP A 143 -3.95 4.66 -8.62
C ASP A 143 -3.18 5.90 -9.11
N VAL A 144 -2.71 6.74 -8.20
CA VAL A 144 -1.86 7.88 -8.52
C VAL A 144 -0.53 7.43 -9.16
N LEU A 145 0.11 6.40 -8.63
CA LEU A 145 1.34 5.80 -9.19
C LEU A 145 1.11 5.18 -10.57
N GLN A 146 -0.05 4.58 -10.82
CA GLN A 146 -0.42 4.10 -12.15
C GLN A 146 -0.59 5.26 -13.12
N GLY A 147 -1.28 6.32 -12.72
CA GLY A 147 -1.43 7.55 -13.50
C GLY A 147 -0.09 8.23 -13.81
N GLU A 148 0.82 8.25 -12.84
CA GLU A 148 2.18 8.73 -13.01
C GLU A 148 2.93 7.90 -14.06
N ARG A 149 2.93 6.59 -13.92
CA ARG A 149 3.56 5.68 -14.89
C ARG A 149 3.06 5.91 -16.30
N GLN A 150 1.75 5.99 -16.48
CA GLN A 150 1.14 6.23 -17.79
C GLN A 150 1.55 7.60 -18.38
N THR A 151 1.62 8.63 -17.54
CA THR A 151 2.06 9.96 -17.96
C THR A 151 3.49 9.93 -18.45
N TRP A 152 4.41 9.28 -17.73
CA TRP A 152 5.81 9.16 -18.15
C TRP A 152 5.99 8.30 -19.40
N LEU A 153 5.22 7.19 -19.54
CA LEU A 153 5.24 6.39 -20.77
C LEU A 153 4.82 7.21 -21.98
N THR A 154 3.81 8.09 -21.83
CA THR A 154 3.37 8.99 -22.89
C THR A 154 4.43 10.06 -23.19
N LEU A 155 5.09 10.63 -22.17
CA LEU A 155 6.21 11.54 -22.33
C LEU A 155 7.38 10.90 -23.10
N ASN A 156 7.67 9.62 -22.87
CA ASN A 156 8.70 8.90 -23.62
C ASN A 156 8.40 8.79 -25.12
N GLY A 157 7.15 8.96 -25.55
CA GLY A 157 6.78 9.07 -26.96
C GLY A 157 7.44 10.27 -27.67
N PHE A 158 7.91 11.28 -26.92
CA PHE A 158 8.61 12.44 -27.45
C PHE A 158 10.15 12.31 -27.51
N ASN A 159 10.72 11.17 -27.10
CA ASN A 159 12.18 10.98 -26.99
C ASN A 159 12.98 11.37 -28.26
N HIS A 160 12.39 11.16 -29.43
CA HIS A 160 13.05 11.42 -30.73
C HIS A 160 12.46 12.62 -31.48
N ALA A 161 11.62 13.42 -30.80
CA ALA A 161 10.99 14.57 -31.42
C ALA A 161 12.01 15.69 -31.66
N THR A 162 12.21 16.07 -32.93
CA THR A 162 13.05 17.20 -33.33
C THR A 162 12.24 18.45 -33.66
N LYS A 163 10.99 18.26 -34.05
CA LYS A 163 9.99 19.30 -34.30
C LYS A 163 8.64 18.77 -33.82
N LEU A 164 7.86 19.62 -33.19
CA LEU A 164 6.51 19.34 -32.76
C LEU A 164 5.54 20.36 -33.40
N GLY A 165 4.36 19.88 -33.79
CA GLY A 165 3.26 20.74 -34.17
C GLY A 165 2.64 21.43 -32.94
N PRO A 166 1.81 22.49 -33.16
CA PRO A 166 1.19 23.21 -32.04
C PRO A 166 0.39 22.30 -31.09
N GLU A 167 -0.31 21.29 -31.60
CA GLU A 167 -1.07 20.34 -30.81
C GLU A 167 -0.16 19.45 -29.94
N ASP A 168 0.96 18.98 -30.50
CA ASP A 168 1.93 18.16 -29.79
C ASP A 168 2.63 18.97 -28.67
N LEU A 169 2.89 20.26 -28.90
CA LEU A 169 3.47 21.14 -27.89
C LEU A 169 2.50 21.35 -26.73
N ILE A 170 1.22 21.59 -27.00
CA ILE A 170 0.18 21.69 -25.96
C ILE A 170 0.12 20.37 -25.16
N ARG A 171 0.11 19.24 -25.85
CA ARG A 171 0.07 17.93 -25.21
C ARG A 171 1.31 17.67 -24.36
N LEU A 172 2.50 18.06 -24.80
CA LEU A 172 3.73 17.96 -24.03
C LEU A 172 3.63 18.77 -22.73
N ASP A 173 3.15 20.01 -22.81
CA ASP A 173 2.99 20.87 -21.63
C ASP A 173 1.94 20.31 -20.64
N GLU A 174 0.83 19.78 -21.13
CA GLU A 174 -0.19 19.11 -20.32
C GLU A 174 0.38 17.90 -19.58
N LEU A 175 1.18 17.08 -20.24
CA LEU A 175 1.82 15.92 -19.63
C LEU A 175 2.85 16.32 -18.56
N ILE A 176 3.63 17.35 -18.80
CA ILE A 176 4.58 17.91 -17.83
C ILE A 176 3.82 18.43 -16.60
N PHE A 177 2.74 19.17 -16.82
CA PHE A 177 1.88 19.65 -15.71
C PHE A 177 1.26 18.48 -14.92
N ARG A 178 0.75 17.48 -15.63
CA ARG A 178 0.15 16.29 -15.01
C ARG A 178 1.20 15.52 -14.19
N ALA A 179 2.40 15.34 -14.69
CA ALA A 179 3.48 14.71 -13.94
C ALA A 179 3.78 15.46 -12.62
N LYS A 180 3.85 16.80 -12.66
CA LYS A 180 4.02 17.63 -11.46
C LYS A 180 2.88 17.45 -10.45
N ALA A 181 1.64 17.41 -10.92
CA ALA A 181 0.46 17.25 -10.07
C ALA A 181 0.48 15.89 -9.36
N LEU A 182 0.75 14.81 -10.10
CA LEU A 182 0.82 13.45 -9.56
C LEU A 182 1.94 13.29 -8.53
N ASN A 183 3.14 13.85 -8.80
CA ASN A 183 4.23 13.81 -7.81
C ASN A 183 3.88 14.56 -6.52
N ARG A 184 3.17 15.69 -6.60
CA ARG A 184 2.71 16.40 -5.40
C ARG A 184 1.72 15.57 -4.58
N SER A 185 0.83 14.82 -5.24
CA SER A 185 -0.07 13.89 -4.55
C SER A 185 0.73 12.80 -3.82
N ILE A 186 1.65 12.12 -4.54
CA ILE A 186 2.49 11.05 -3.97
C ILE A 186 3.28 11.53 -2.75
N VAL A 187 3.87 12.73 -2.81
CA VAL A 187 4.60 13.30 -1.67
C VAL A 187 3.64 13.70 -0.54
N GLY A 188 2.44 14.20 -0.88
CA GLY A 188 1.41 14.58 0.10
C GLY A 188 0.87 13.38 0.90
N ASP A 189 0.73 12.24 0.26
CA ASP A 189 0.21 11.01 0.90
C ASP A 189 1.11 10.52 2.06
N GLN A 190 2.40 10.90 2.07
CA GLN A 190 3.30 10.55 3.17
C GLN A 190 2.84 11.12 4.53
N VAL A 191 2.16 12.26 4.52
CA VAL A 191 1.63 12.87 5.76
C VAL A 191 0.48 12.04 6.32
N ALA A 192 -0.37 11.50 5.45
CA ALA A 192 -1.48 10.63 5.85
C ALA A 192 -0.95 9.27 6.37
N PHE A 193 -0.02 8.65 5.66
CA PHE A 193 0.63 7.41 6.15
C PHE A 193 1.29 7.58 7.53
N ALA A 194 1.89 8.73 7.80
CA ALA A 194 2.54 8.98 9.09
C ALA A 194 1.60 8.88 10.29
N GLU A 195 0.32 9.17 10.13
CA GLU A 195 -0.69 9.04 11.20
C GLU A 195 -1.00 7.56 11.47
N ASP A 196 -1.24 6.78 10.42
CA ASP A 196 -1.56 5.34 10.54
C ASP A 196 -0.37 4.56 11.11
N ILE A 197 0.84 4.84 10.61
CA ILE A 197 2.09 4.27 11.12
C ILE A 197 2.26 4.53 12.61
N ARG A 198 2.01 5.76 13.06
CA ARG A 198 2.14 6.13 14.46
C ARG A 198 1.13 5.36 15.34
N THR A 199 -0.09 5.19 14.84
CA THR A 199 -1.15 4.46 15.54
C THR A 199 -0.81 2.98 15.67
N LEU A 200 -0.24 2.37 14.63
CA LEU A 200 0.16 0.98 14.58
C LEU A 200 1.55 0.71 15.18
N GLY A 201 2.37 1.73 15.37
CA GLY A 201 3.75 1.61 15.87
C GLY A 201 4.72 0.95 14.88
N LEU A 202 4.46 1.11 13.57
CA LEU A 202 5.21 0.47 12.49
C LEU A 202 6.30 1.39 11.91
N HIS A 203 7.23 0.80 11.16
CA HIS A 203 8.31 1.52 10.50
C HIS A 203 8.62 0.92 9.13
N PRO A 204 9.04 1.74 8.13
CA PRO A 204 9.43 1.24 6.83
C PRO A 204 10.53 0.18 6.91
N ASN A 205 10.34 -0.97 6.29
CA ASN A 205 11.30 -2.07 6.27
C ASN A 205 12.04 -2.15 4.92
N PHE A 206 13.14 -1.42 4.81
CA PHE A 206 13.97 -1.42 3.60
C PHE A 206 14.77 -2.73 3.39
N GLY A 207 14.92 -3.58 4.41
CA GLY A 207 15.69 -4.81 4.32
C GLY A 207 15.17 -5.78 3.26
N ARG A 208 13.85 -5.84 3.06
CA ARG A 208 13.22 -6.64 1.99
C ARG A 208 13.36 -5.99 0.61
N LEU A 209 13.41 -4.66 0.54
CA LEU A 209 13.57 -3.92 -0.71
C LEU A 209 14.98 -4.06 -1.28
N THR A 210 16.00 -3.98 -0.46
CA THR A 210 17.42 -4.05 -0.90
C THR A 210 17.76 -5.37 -1.57
N SER A 211 17.03 -6.44 -1.29
CA SER A 211 17.15 -7.73 -1.98
C SER A 211 16.42 -7.78 -3.33
N THR A 212 15.46 -6.87 -3.56
CA THR A 212 14.55 -6.91 -4.72
C THR A 212 14.80 -5.73 -5.68
N ILE A 213 15.38 -4.62 -5.20
CA ILE A 213 15.50 -3.38 -5.96
C ILE A 213 16.93 -2.84 -5.84
N SER A 214 17.52 -2.62 -7.02
CA SER A 214 18.70 -1.78 -7.16
C SER A 214 18.36 -0.35 -6.74
N ALA A 215 19.38 0.45 -6.36
CA ALA A 215 19.26 1.89 -6.11
C ALA A 215 18.37 2.58 -7.16
N PRO A 216 17.78 3.76 -6.85
CA PRO A 216 17.02 4.55 -7.82
C PRO A 216 17.72 4.53 -9.18
N ASP A 217 16.96 4.34 -10.27
CA ASP A 217 17.55 4.24 -11.60
C ASP A 217 18.51 5.42 -11.83
N PRO A 218 19.82 5.17 -11.85
CA PRO A 218 20.79 6.25 -11.99
C PRO A 218 20.61 7.01 -13.31
N GLU A 219 20.03 6.39 -14.34
CA GLU A 219 19.77 7.02 -15.63
C GLU A 219 18.67 8.07 -15.54
N PHE A 220 17.61 7.84 -14.75
CA PHE A 220 16.56 8.83 -14.54
C PHE A 220 17.07 10.07 -13.80
N CYS A 221 18.09 9.93 -12.96
CA CYS A 221 18.70 11.04 -12.21
C CYS A 221 19.74 11.84 -13.03
N LYS A 222 20.18 11.34 -14.20
CA LYS A 222 21.16 12.05 -15.03
C LYS A 222 20.51 13.17 -15.85
N PRO A 223 21.25 14.24 -16.22
CA PRO A 223 20.73 15.34 -17.03
C PRO A 223 20.15 14.84 -18.36
N LEU A 224 19.01 15.43 -18.77
CA LEU A 224 18.32 15.17 -20.03
C LEU A 224 18.82 16.06 -21.16
N LEU A 225 19.27 17.28 -20.82
CA LEU A 225 19.76 18.28 -21.74
C LEU A 225 21.29 18.44 -21.66
N PRO A 226 21.96 18.84 -22.72
CA PRO A 226 23.40 19.17 -22.72
C PRO A 226 23.69 20.28 -21.71
N ALA A 227 24.88 20.22 -21.08
CA ALA A 227 25.35 21.31 -20.24
C ALA A 227 25.45 22.62 -21.08
N GLY A 228 24.87 23.71 -20.58
CA GLY A 228 24.92 25.02 -21.27
C GLY A 228 23.72 25.34 -22.16
N SER A 229 22.72 24.47 -22.29
CA SER A 229 21.50 24.76 -23.09
C SER A 229 20.55 25.79 -22.45
N GLY A 230 20.92 26.44 -21.37
CA GLY A 230 20.11 27.40 -20.61
C GLY A 230 20.61 28.84 -20.56
N GLU A 231 21.81 29.15 -21.10
CA GLU A 231 22.43 30.49 -21.01
C GLU A 231 22.75 31.05 -22.38
N THR A 232 21.75 31.38 -23.19
CA THR A 232 21.93 32.33 -24.31
C THR A 232 20.59 32.99 -24.59
N GLY A 233 20.46 34.21 -24.13
CA GLY A 233 19.53 35.22 -24.65
C GLY A 233 18.59 35.78 -23.65
#